data_ac380563cfdb9e2ba6ec7e804bf9aa62
#
_entry.id   ac380563cfdb9e2ba6ec7e804bf9aa62
#
_cell.length_a   1.000
_cell.length_b   1.000
_cell.length_c   1.000
_cell.angle_alpha   90.00
_cell.angle_beta   90.00
_cell.angle_gamma   90.00
#
_symmetry.space_group_name_H-M   'P 1'
#
loop_
_entity.id
_entity.type
_entity.pdbx_description
1 polymer ?
#
loop_
_entity_poly.entity_id
_entity_poly.type
_entity_poly.pdbx_seq_one_letter_code
_entity_poly.pdbx_strand_id
1 'polypeptide(L)'
;MTNFRTITGSACIGIFVLSACSIATKTGKINDNSLSIQTSKTMKKNGDNWVNLFDGKSLDGWHAFNKSGVVKNWTIDDGALVCLGAAIGDTGGDIVTDSEYENFEFSWDWKIDKGGNSGVMYHVVESPRYKAPWETGPEYQMIDDDGYVDKLEDWQKTGVDYAMNLTNDKKKVMPVGEWNSSRILYNEGHVEHWLNGEMIVEFQAGDEKWLKNKTEGKWKDYPDYGSVKKGRIALQDHGQKAFFKNIKIREM
;
A
#
# COMPACT_ATOMS: atom_id res chain seq x y z
N MET A 1 -40.78 38.84 24.11
CA MET A 1 -41.70 39.33 23.06
C MET A 1 -41.46 38.44 21.86
N THR A 2 -42.22 37.34 21.81
CA THR A 2 -43.35 37.11 20.88
C THR A 2 -42.93 37.16 19.39
N ASN A 3 -42.91 36.05 18.66
CA ASN A 3 -44.09 35.45 18.09
C ASN A 3 -43.81 34.05 17.45
N PHE A 4 -44.59 33.09 17.85
CA PHE A 4 -44.92 31.83 17.21
C PHE A 4 -45.69 32.08 15.88
N ARG A 5 -45.44 31.33 14.83
CA ARG A 5 -46.45 31.00 13.82
C ARG A 5 -46.34 29.53 13.42
N THR A 6 -47.31 28.82 13.90
CA THR A 6 -47.84 27.53 13.46
C THR A 6 -48.55 27.68 12.11
N ILE A 7 -48.32 26.79 11.17
CA ILE A 7 -49.25 26.55 10.05
C ILE A 7 -49.50 25.07 9.95
N THR A 8 -50.76 24.75 10.07
CA THR A 8 -51.46 23.47 10.03
C THR A 8 -51.65 22.93 8.60
N GLY A 9 -51.53 21.68 8.43
CA GLY A 9 -52.23 20.65 7.73
C GLY A 9 -52.89 20.85 6.38
N SER A 10 -52.71 19.92 5.52
CA SER A 10 -53.83 19.31 4.75
C SER A 10 -53.43 17.97 4.17
N ALA A 11 -54.15 16.94 4.57
CA ALA A 11 -54.10 15.61 3.99
C ALA A 11 -54.94 15.59 2.71
N CYS A 12 -54.44 15.04 1.64
CA CYS A 12 -55.25 14.64 0.51
C CYS A 12 -55.12 13.13 0.27
N ILE A 13 -56.23 12.46 0.56
CA ILE A 13 -56.51 11.07 0.21
C ILE A 13 -56.90 11.03 -1.29
N GLY A 14 -56.17 10.25 -2.07
CA GLY A 14 -56.48 10.01 -3.49
C GLY A 14 -56.59 8.51 -3.77
N ILE A 15 -57.74 8.15 -4.23
CA ILE A 15 -58.38 6.85 -4.39
C ILE A 15 -57.69 6.00 -5.47
N PHE A 16 -57.59 4.70 -5.20
CA PHE A 16 -57.24 3.61 -6.09
C PHE A 16 -58.18 3.50 -7.31
N VAL A 17 -57.62 3.31 -8.49
CA VAL A 17 -58.31 2.66 -9.60
C VAL A 17 -57.40 1.53 -10.11
N LEU A 18 -57.86 0.30 -9.87
CA LEU A 18 -57.38 -0.92 -10.47
C LEU A 18 -57.86 -0.97 -11.92
N SER A 19 -56.98 -1.08 -12.87
CA SER A 19 -57.30 -1.54 -14.22
C SER A 19 -56.41 -2.73 -14.56
N ALA A 20 -57.09 -3.88 -14.63
CA ALA A 20 -56.50 -5.10 -15.12
C ALA A 20 -56.55 -5.05 -16.66
N CYS A 21 -55.44 -5.33 -17.30
CA CYS A 21 -55.41 -5.67 -18.72
C CYS A 21 -54.46 -6.82 -18.98
N SER A 22 -54.95 -7.75 -19.73
CA SER A 22 -54.52 -9.12 -19.96
C SER A 22 -53.28 -9.24 -20.85
N ILE A 23 -52.43 -10.12 -20.49
CA ILE A 23 -51.63 -11.14 -21.17
C ILE A 23 -51.51 -11.05 -22.69
N ALA A 24 -50.30 -10.88 -23.17
CA ALA A 24 -49.82 -11.43 -24.42
C ALA A 24 -48.38 -11.95 -24.22
N THR A 25 -48.26 -13.26 -24.14
CA THR A 25 -46.99 -14.00 -24.17
C THR A 25 -46.34 -13.85 -25.55
N LYS A 26 -45.23 -13.18 -25.62
CA LYS A 26 -44.26 -13.30 -26.72
C LYS A 26 -42.99 -13.90 -26.17
N THR A 27 -42.72 -15.13 -26.54
CA THR A 27 -41.45 -15.81 -26.41
C THR A 27 -40.42 -15.07 -27.28
N GLY A 28 -39.63 -14.20 -26.66
CA GLY A 28 -38.47 -13.58 -27.26
C GLY A 28 -37.23 -14.32 -26.75
N LYS A 29 -36.44 -14.86 -27.66
CA LYS A 29 -35.14 -15.46 -27.41
C LYS A 29 -34.27 -14.44 -26.69
N ILE A 30 -33.86 -14.78 -25.48
CA ILE A 30 -32.81 -14.03 -24.73
C ILE A 30 -31.51 -14.37 -25.42
N ASN A 31 -30.94 -13.41 -26.14
CA ASN A 31 -29.55 -13.44 -26.57
C ASN A 31 -28.68 -13.29 -25.35
N ASP A 32 -28.02 -14.36 -24.98
CA ASP A 32 -26.87 -14.38 -24.10
C ASP A 32 -25.76 -13.55 -24.77
N ASN A 33 -25.58 -12.32 -24.31
CA ASN A 33 -24.44 -11.53 -24.70
C ASN A 33 -23.63 -11.15 -23.46
N SER A 34 -22.66 -12.03 -23.21
CA SER A 34 -21.32 -11.72 -22.68
C SER A 34 -21.23 -10.74 -21.51
N LEU A 35 -21.33 -11.30 -20.31
CA LEU A 35 -20.50 -10.83 -19.22
C LEU A 35 -19.05 -11.06 -19.66
N SER A 36 -18.36 -10.01 -20.08
CA SER A 36 -16.92 -10.04 -20.20
C SER A 36 -16.33 -10.16 -18.80
N ILE A 37 -16.04 -11.40 -18.41
CA ILE A 37 -15.14 -11.68 -17.30
C ILE A 37 -13.81 -11.07 -17.73
N GLN A 38 -13.44 -9.95 -17.13
CA GLN A 38 -12.06 -9.49 -17.18
C GLN A 38 -11.23 -10.57 -16.50
N THR A 39 -10.63 -11.43 -17.31
CA THR A 39 -9.61 -12.36 -16.87
C THR A 39 -8.45 -11.53 -16.31
N SER A 40 -8.35 -11.50 -14.99
CA SER A 40 -7.12 -11.05 -14.33
C SER A 40 -5.98 -11.83 -14.96
N LYS A 41 -5.05 -11.08 -15.54
CA LYS A 41 -3.83 -11.61 -16.16
C LYS A 41 -3.10 -12.39 -15.06
N THR A 42 -3.08 -13.72 -15.15
CA THR A 42 -2.46 -14.59 -14.16
C THR A 42 -0.97 -14.28 -14.13
N MET A 43 -0.50 -13.65 -13.06
CA MET A 43 0.91 -13.43 -12.83
C MET A 43 1.64 -14.79 -12.84
N LYS A 44 2.77 -14.87 -13.54
CA LYS A 44 3.51 -16.12 -13.68
C LYS A 44 4.02 -16.60 -12.33
N LYS A 45 3.59 -17.77 -11.91
CA LYS A 45 4.08 -18.47 -10.72
C LYS A 45 5.46 -19.06 -11.05
N ASN A 46 6.51 -18.61 -10.37
CA ASN A 46 7.84 -19.23 -10.44
C ASN A 46 7.83 -20.53 -9.59
N GLY A 47 8.76 -21.46 -9.87
CA GLY A 47 8.76 -22.82 -9.30
C GLY A 47 8.76 -22.92 -7.77
N ASP A 48 8.97 -21.82 -7.04
CA ASP A 48 8.99 -21.73 -5.57
C ASP A 48 7.78 -20.96 -4.99
N ASN A 49 6.65 -20.93 -5.67
CA ASN A 49 5.43 -20.18 -5.29
C ASN A 49 5.57 -18.64 -5.28
N TRP A 50 6.67 -18.08 -5.78
CA TRP A 50 6.82 -16.64 -5.92
C TRP A 50 5.95 -16.10 -7.06
N VAL A 51 5.23 -15.01 -6.78
CA VAL A 51 4.45 -14.24 -7.76
C VAL A 51 5.18 -12.93 -8.01
N ASN A 52 5.48 -12.62 -9.27
CA ASN A 52 6.02 -11.31 -9.64
C ASN A 52 4.90 -10.28 -9.57
N LEU A 53 5.11 -9.21 -8.80
CA LEU A 53 4.19 -8.08 -8.68
C LEU A 53 4.52 -6.94 -9.65
N PHE A 54 5.64 -7.06 -10.37
CA PHE A 54 6.06 -6.12 -11.40
C PHE A 54 6.74 -6.88 -12.54
N ASP A 55 6.30 -6.64 -13.76
CA ASP A 55 6.77 -7.34 -14.95
C ASP A 55 7.87 -6.57 -15.73
N GLY A 56 8.28 -5.39 -15.21
CA GLY A 56 9.24 -4.50 -15.88
C GLY A 56 8.65 -3.69 -17.03
N LYS A 57 7.33 -3.74 -17.29
CA LYS A 57 6.69 -3.16 -18.48
C LYS A 57 5.39 -2.42 -18.19
N SER A 58 4.67 -2.79 -17.15
CA SER A 58 3.38 -2.18 -16.80
C SER A 58 3.24 -2.02 -15.29
N LEU A 59 2.31 -1.16 -14.89
CA LEU A 59 1.87 -1.01 -13.50
C LEU A 59 0.62 -1.83 -13.20
N ASP A 60 0.35 -2.86 -14.02
CA ASP A 60 -0.76 -3.77 -13.77
C ASP A 60 -0.60 -4.43 -12.39
N GLY A 61 -1.65 -4.38 -11.57
CA GLY A 61 -1.61 -4.86 -10.18
C GLY A 61 -1.24 -3.80 -9.14
N TRP A 62 -1.06 -2.54 -9.58
CA TRP A 62 -0.79 -1.40 -8.70
C TRP A 62 -1.71 -0.23 -9.01
N HIS A 63 -2.11 0.51 -7.98
CA HIS A 63 -2.86 1.75 -8.11
C HIS A 63 -2.41 2.78 -7.07
N ALA A 64 -2.83 4.03 -7.25
CA ALA A 64 -2.56 5.11 -6.31
C ALA A 64 -3.35 4.92 -5.01
N PHE A 65 -2.69 5.08 -3.86
CA PHE A 65 -3.34 4.97 -2.54
C PHE A 65 -4.58 5.86 -2.45
N ASN A 66 -5.72 5.24 -2.08
CA ASN A 66 -7.04 5.89 -1.99
C ASN A 66 -7.54 6.57 -3.29
N LYS A 67 -7.01 6.20 -4.46
CA LYS A 67 -7.40 6.77 -5.75
C LYS A 67 -7.52 5.66 -6.79
N SER A 68 -8.31 5.92 -7.83
CA SER A 68 -8.34 5.07 -9.01
C SER A 68 -7.26 5.48 -10.00
N GLY A 69 -6.56 4.50 -10.57
CA GLY A 69 -5.56 4.70 -11.61
C GLY A 69 -4.15 4.96 -11.09
N VAL A 70 -3.22 5.07 -12.02
CA VAL A 70 -1.79 5.23 -11.73
C VAL A 70 -1.45 6.71 -11.56
N VAL A 71 -0.59 7.01 -10.61
CA VAL A 71 -0.07 8.36 -10.37
C VAL A 71 1.00 8.72 -11.40
N LYS A 72 1.03 9.97 -11.82
CA LYS A 72 1.96 10.48 -12.84
C LYS A 72 3.43 10.42 -12.42
N ASN A 73 3.71 10.35 -11.12
CA ASN A 73 5.06 10.29 -10.57
C ASN A 73 5.71 8.91 -10.68
N TRP A 74 4.97 7.89 -11.10
CA TRP A 74 5.49 6.56 -11.29
C TRP A 74 5.60 6.25 -12.77
N THR A 75 6.78 5.81 -13.18
CA THR A 75 7.10 5.45 -14.57
C THR A 75 7.93 4.18 -14.62
N ILE A 76 8.20 3.71 -15.80
CA ILE A 76 9.07 2.55 -16.04
C ILE A 76 10.25 3.02 -16.87
N ASP A 77 11.46 2.73 -16.39
CA ASP A 77 12.71 3.06 -17.04
C ASP A 77 13.66 1.87 -16.93
N ASP A 78 14.17 1.39 -18.06
CA ASP A 78 15.07 0.24 -18.16
C ASP A 78 14.62 -0.99 -17.33
N GLY A 79 13.31 -1.30 -17.39
CA GLY A 79 12.72 -2.42 -16.66
C GLY A 79 12.60 -2.22 -15.14
N ALA A 80 12.92 -1.05 -14.63
CA ALA A 80 12.67 -0.66 -13.25
C ALA A 80 11.41 0.20 -13.13
N LEU A 81 10.68 0.04 -12.07
CA LEU A 81 9.64 0.94 -11.61
C LEU A 81 10.30 2.12 -10.91
N VAL A 82 10.00 3.33 -11.35
CA VAL A 82 10.68 4.55 -10.90
C VAL A 82 9.66 5.52 -10.32
N CYS A 83 9.84 5.85 -9.04
CA CYS A 83 9.25 7.04 -8.45
C CYS A 83 10.07 8.26 -8.88
N LEU A 84 9.47 9.22 -9.57
CA LEU A 84 10.15 10.43 -10.04
C LEU A 84 10.22 11.51 -8.97
N GLY A 85 9.48 11.35 -7.89
CA GLY A 85 9.41 12.31 -6.79
C GLY A 85 8.77 13.64 -7.19
N ALA A 86 9.00 14.67 -6.40
CA ALA A 86 8.43 16.01 -6.58
C ALA A 86 8.91 16.76 -7.84
N ALA A 87 9.85 16.20 -8.60
CA ALA A 87 10.42 16.84 -9.80
C ALA A 87 9.39 17.13 -10.90
N ILE A 88 8.22 16.50 -10.86
CA ILE A 88 7.16 16.69 -11.86
C ILE A 88 6.04 17.62 -11.41
N GLY A 89 6.17 18.25 -10.25
CA GLY A 89 5.27 19.34 -9.83
C GLY A 89 3.82 18.94 -9.55
N ASP A 90 3.51 17.67 -9.47
CA ASP A 90 2.21 17.16 -9.03
C ASP A 90 2.38 16.39 -7.73
N THR A 91 1.39 16.46 -6.89
CA THR A 91 1.32 15.62 -5.70
C THR A 91 1.20 14.18 -6.16
N GLY A 92 2.32 13.51 -6.37
CA GLY A 92 2.36 12.10 -6.68
C GLY A 92 1.59 11.33 -5.63
N GLY A 93 2.21 10.49 -5.02
CA GLY A 93 1.66 9.71 -3.94
C GLY A 93 2.09 8.28 -4.06
N ASP A 94 1.90 7.62 -2.97
CA ASP A 94 2.22 6.22 -2.81
C ASP A 94 1.36 5.37 -3.74
N ILE A 95 1.93 4.26 -4.18
CA ILE A 95 1.18 3.23 -4.89
C ILE A 95 1.03 2.00 -4.00
N VAL A 96 -0.08 1.29 -4.19
CA VAL A 96 -0.40 0.08 -3.44
C VAL A 96 -0.75 -1.07 -4.37
N THR A 97 -0.53 -2.30 -3.91
CA THR A 97 -0.95 -3.50 -4.65
C THR A 97 -2.47 -3.60 -4.73
N ASP A 98 -3.02 -4.13 -5.84
CA ASP A 98 -4.46 -4.43 -5.97
C ASP A 98 -4.89 -5.56 -5.04
N SER A 99 -3.99 -6.47 -4.69
CA SER A 99 -4.22 -7.58 -3.77
C SER A 99 -3.79 -7.24 -2.35
N GLU A 100 -4.38 -7.93 -1.37
CA GLU A 100 -4.04 -7.86 0.04
C GLU A 100 -3.41 -9.18 0.48
N TYR A 101 -2.44 -9.10 1.37
CA TYR A 101 -1.65 -10.22 1.88
C TYR A 101 -1.71 -10.28 3.40
N GLU A 102 -1.72 -11.49 3.96
CA GLU A 102 -1.75 -11.72 5.40
C GLU A 102 -0.38 -12.21 5.88
N ASN A 103 -0.01 -13.44 5.56
CA ASN A 103 1.30 -14.01 5.85
C ASN A 103 2.07 -14.15 4.54
N PHE A 104 3.27 -13.59 4.47
CA PHE A 104 4.00 -13.48 3.22
C PHE A 104 5.51 -13.33 3.40
N GLU A 105 6.25 -13.62 2.35
CA GLU A 105 7.54 -13.04 2.07
C GLU A 105 7.42 -12.10 0.88
N PHE A 106 7.89 -10.87 1.03
CA PHE A 106 7.95 -9.85 -0.01
C PHE A 106 9.40 -9.50 -0.27
N SER A 107 9.85 -9.54 -1.52
CA SER A 107 11.24 -9.25 -1.91
C SER A 107 11.28 -8.29 -3.07
N TRP A 108 12.24 -7.37 -3.02
CA TRP A 108 12.48 -6.37 -4.07
C TRP A 108 13.93 -5.94 -4.11
N ASP A 109 14.38 -5.46 -5.27
CA ASP A 109 15.61 -4.71 -5.39
C ASP A 109 15.28 -3.23 -5.51
N TRP A 110 16.11 -2.39 -4.91
CA TRP A 110 15.91 -0.95 -4.90
C TRP A 110 17.22 -0.18 -4.95
N LYS A 111 17.16 1.03 -5.45
CA LYS A 111 18.21 2.04 -5.31
C LYS A 111 17.59 3.43 -5.19
N ILE A 112 18.32 4.35 -4.58
CA ILE A 112 17.94 5.76 -4.41
C ILE A 112 19.07 6.65 -4.89
N ASP A 113 18.73 7.87 -5.28
CA ASP A 113 19.71 8.90 -5.59
C ASP A 113 20.21 9.57 -4.28
N LYS A 114 21.22 10.42 -4.39
CA LYS A 114 21.76 11.17 -3.24
C LYS A 114 20.67 11.99 -2.55
N GLY A 115 20.57 11.86 -1.24
CA GLY A 115 19.51 12.46 -0.44
C GLY A 115 18.14 11.82 -0.64
N GLY A 116 18.09 10.64 -1.27
CA GLY A 116 16.84 9.92 -1.54
C GLY A 116 16.17 9.42 -0.27
N ASN A 117 14.83 9.36 -0.30
CA ASN A 117 13.98 8.80 0.73
C ASN A 117 12.78 8.12 0.08
N SER A 118 12.48 6.93 0.52
CA SER A 118 11.34 6.10 0.13
C SER A 118 11.14 5.01 1.19
N GLY A 119 10.19 4.11 0.98
CA GLY A 119 9.92 3.00 1.89
C GLY A 119 9.00 1.97 1.29
N VAL A 120 8.93 0.83 1.94
CA VAL A 120 7.95 -0.22 1.67
C VAL A 120 7.10 -0.40 2.91
N MET A 121 5.78 -0.18 2.77
CA MET A 121 4.83 -0.41 3.86
C MET A 121 4.01 -1.67 3.59
N TYR A 122 3.65 -2.38 4.63
CA TYR A 122 2.86 -3.60 4.54
C TYR A 122 1.63 -3.56 5.44
N HIS A 123 0.63 -4.41 5.15
CA HIS A 123 -0.68 -4.41 5.81
C HIS A 123 -1.39 -3.04 5.76
N VAL A 124 -1.17 -2.33 4.65
CA VAL A 124 -1.79 -1.03 4.40
C VAL A 124 -3.29 -1.19 4.17
N VAL A 125 -4.07 -0.35 4.82
CA VAL A 125 -5.53 -0.27 4.66
C VAL A 125 -5.90 0.99 3.89
N GLU A 126 -6.67 0.83 2.82
CA GLU A 126 -7.28 1.96 2.13
C GLU A 126 -8.62 2.33 2.74
N SER A 127 -8.78 3.59 3.03
CA SER A 127 -10.03 4.20 3.47
C SER A 127 -9.93 5.71 3.34
N PRO A 128 -11.02 6.43 3.01
CA PRO A 128 -11.02 7.90 2.96
C PRO A 128 -10.60 8.60 4.26
N ARG A 129 -10.59 7.89 5.39
CA ARG A 129 -10.14 8.43 6.69
C ARG A 129 -8.61 8.51 6.81
N TYR A 130 -7.87 7.72 6.01
CA TYR A 130 -6.41 7.73 6.03
C TYR A 130 -5.86 8.61 4.91
N LYS A 131 -4.92 9.46 5.24
CA LYS A 131 -4.28 10.38 4.28
C LYS A 131 -3.06 9.75 3.60
N ALA A 132 -2.45 8.75 4.26
CA ALA A 132 -1.25 8.10 3.78
C ALA A 132 -1.18 6.63 4.25
N PRO A 133 -0.48 5.75 3.51
CA PRO A 133 -0.32 4.34 3.85
C PRO A 133 0.29 4.10 5.23
N TRP A 134 1.24 4.95 5.65
CA TRP A 134 1.94 4.84 6.93
C TRP A 134 1.04 5.06 8.15
N GLU A 135 -0.20 5.55 7.99
CA GLU A 135 -1.14 5.66 9.12
C GLU A 135 -1.61 4.28 9.61
N THR A 136 -1.48 3.25 8.76
CA THR A 136 -1.87 1.87 9.08
C THR A 136 -0.75 0.85 8.92
N GLY A 137 0.11 1.03 7.92
CA GLY A 137 1.14 0.07 7.52
C GLY A 137 2.49 0.35 8.17
N PRO A 138 3.08 -0.63 8.90
CA PRO A 138 4.49 -0.57 9.28
C PRO A 138 5.41 -0.43 8.07
N GLU A 139 6.53 0.26 8.24
CA GLU A 139 7.40 0.68 7.15
C GLU A 139 8.82 0.11 7.28
N TYR A 140 9.28 -0.57 6.22
CA TYR A 140 10.68 -0.81 5.96
C TYR A 140 11.28 0.45 5.32
N GLN A 141 12.15 1.17 6.04
CA GLN A 141 12.72 2.44 5.60
C GLN A 141 13.79 2.25 4.52
N MET A 142 13.79 3.14 3.52
CA MET A 142 14.79 3.25 2.46
C MET A 142 15.23 4.71 2.32
N ILE A 143 16.43 5.07 2.84
CA ILE A 143 16.90 6.45 2.87
C ILE A 143 18.41 6.51 2.65
N ASP A 144 18.91 7.62 2.15
CA ASP A 144 20.35 7.90 2.12
C ASP A 144 20.82 8.24 3.54
N ASP A 145 21.36 7.23 4.25
CA ASP A 145 21.72 7.35 5.65
C ASP A 145 22.72 8.48 5.94
N ASP A 146 23.58 8.81 4.97
CA ASP A 146 24.69 9.76 5.14
C ASP A 146 24.48 11.09 4.38
N GLY A 147 23.68 11.06 3.31
CA GLY A 147 23.50 12.22 2.42
C GLY A 147 22.11 12.86 2.47
N TYR A 148 21.22 12.38 3.34
CA TYR A 148 19.93 13.03 3.55
C TYR A 148 20.07 14.45 4.08
N VAL A 149 19.16 15.35 3.75
CA VAL A 149 19.24 16.78 4.05
C VAL A 149 19.28 17.07 5.55
N ASP A 150 18.54 16.30 6.33
CA ASP A 150 18.49 16.41 7.78
C ASP A 150 19.37 15.35 8.44
N LYS A 151 19.87 15.64 9.65
CA LYS A 151 20.56 14.65 10.46
C LYS A 151 19.57 13.57 10.89
N LEU A 152 19.86 12.31 10.53
CA LEU A 152 19.02 11.18 10.87
C LEU A 152 19.35 10.63 12.26
N GLU A 153 18.30 10.34 13.01
CA GLU A 153 18.36 9.48 14.18
C GLU A 153 18.37 8.00 13.76
N ASP A 154 18.87 7.10 14.60
CA ASP A 154 19.02 5.69 14.23
C ASP A 154 17.70 5.02 13.81
N TRP A 155 16.58 5.45 14.38
CA TRP A 155 15.26 4.94 14.06
C TRP A 155 14.68 5.41 12.71
N GLN A 156 15.38 6.30 12.00
CA GLN A 156 15.02 6.83 10.68
C GLN A 156 15.85 6.23 9.55
N LYS A 157 16.89 5.46 9.87
CA LYS A 157 17.85 4.94 8.89
C LYS A 157 17.32 3.73 8.12
N THR A 158 17.95 3.48 6.99
CA THR A 158 17.61 2.36 6.10
C THR A 158 17.49 1.03 6.83
N GLY A 159 16.45 0.27 6.49
CA GLY A 159 16.18 -1.08 6.95
C GLY A 159 15.47 -1.22 8.29
N VAL A 160 15.35 -0.14 9.06
CA VAL A 160 14.57 -0.17 10.31
C VAL A 160 13.09 -0.47 10.06
N ASP A 161 12.40 -1.01 11.05
CA ASP A 161 10.96 -0.85 11.19
C ASP A 161 10.72 0.54 11.76
N TYR A 162 10.32 1.48 10.91
CA TYR A 162 10.41 2.92 11.12
C TYR A 162 9.77 3.37 12.44
N ALA A 163 10.62 3.98 13.30
CA ALA A 163 10.26 4.45 14.64
C ALA A 163 9.78 3.34 15.60
N MET A 164 10.04 2.07 15.29
CA MET A 164 9.64 0.92 16.11
C MET A 164 10.81 0.05 16.51
N ASN A 165 11.54 -0.52 15.54
CA ASN A 165 12.65 -1.44 15.79
C ASN A 165 13.89 -1.06 14.99
N LEU A 166 15.03 -1.00 15.67
CA LEU A 166 16.33 -0.65 15.06
C LEU A 166 16.95 -1.87 14.36
N THR A 167 17.83 -1.60 13.39
CA THR A 167 18.67 -2.62 12.79
C THR A 167 19.77 -3.08 13.75
N ASN A 168 20.24 -4.31 13.53
CA ASN A 168 21.45 -4.83 14.19
C ASN A 168 22.72 -4.41 13.42
N ASP A 169 23.88 -4.86 13.90
CA ASP A 169 25.23 -4.55 13.38
C ASP A 169 25.58 -5.23 12.04
N LYS A 170 24.72 -6.14 11.55
CA LYS A 170 24.90 -6.79 10.24
C LYS A 170 24.45 -5.92 9.06
N LYS A 171 23.76 -4.81 9.34
CA LYS A 171 23.30 -3.89 8.31
C LYS A 171 24.46 -3.40 7.43
N LYS A 172 24.33 -3.63 6.12
CA LYS A 172 25.27 -3.11 5.10
C LYS A 172 24.46 -2.61 3.91
N VAL A 173 24.43 -1.30 3.73
CA VAL A 173 23.77 -0.63 2.60
C VAL A 173 24.79 -0.48 1.47
N MET A 174 24.40 -0.73 0.23
CA MET A 174 25.22 -0.41 -0.94
C MET A 174 25.28 1.11 -1.13
N PRO A 175 26.33 1.64 -1.73
CA PRO A 175 26.45 3.05 -2.03
C PRO A 175 25.23 3.61 -2.77
N VAL A 176 24.93 4.89 -2.57
CA VAL A 176 23.88 5.62 -3.29
C VAL A 176 24.07 5.44 -4.81
N GLY A 177 22.95 5.16 -5.50
CA GLY A 177 22.94 4.85 -6.93
C GLY A 177 23.19 3.38 -7.27
N GLU A 178 23.57 2.56 -6.30
CA GLU A 178 23.73 1.11 -6.48
C GLU A 178 22.51 0.34 -5.97
N TRP A 179 22.31 -0.86 -6.52
CA TRP A 179 21.17 -1.71 -6.17
C TRP A 179 21.39 -2.43 -4.84
N ASN A 180 20.41 -2.32 -3.96
CA ASN A 180 20.23 -3.14 -2.77
C ASN A 180 19.16 -4.19 -3.03
N SER A 181 19.24 -5.33 -2.36
CA SER A 181 18.18 -6.33 -2.30
C SER A 181 17.60 -6.38 -0.90
N SER A 182 16.29 -6.29 -0.79
CA SER A 182 15.59 -6.35 0.49
C SER A 182 14.47 -7.38 0.50
N ARG A 183 14.11 -7.80 1.72
CA ARG A 183 13.03 -8.74 1.96
C ARG A 183 12.37 -8.46 3.29
N ILE A 184 11.05 -8.54 3.32
CA ILE A 184 10.23 -8.61 4.52
C ILE A 184 9.63 -10.01 4.59
N LEU A 185 9.78 -10.69 5.73
CA LEU A 185 8.98 -11.84 6.10
C LEU A 185 7.98 -11.38 7.16
N TYR A 186 6.72 -11.71 6.98
CA TYR A 186 5.68 -11.56 7.99
C TYR A 186 4.89 -12.86 8.11
N ASN A 187 4.93 -13.48 9.27
CA ASN A 187 4.22 -14.72 9.55
C ASN A 187 3.62 -14.71 10.98
N GLU A 188 2.30 -14.59 11.10
CA GLU A 188 1.58 -14.55 12.37
C GLU A 188 2.16 -13.57 13.40
N GLY A 189 2.62 -12.40 12.90
CA GLY A 189 3.23 -11.35 13.72
C GLY A 189 4.73 -11.48 13.93
N HIS A 190 5.35 -12.61 13.60
CA HIS A 190 6.80 -12.68 13.48
C HIS A 190 7.25 -11.93 12.22
N VAL A 191 8.14 -10.96 12.40
CA VAL A 191 8.60 -10.07 11.32
C VAL A 191 10.12 -10.08 11.25
N GLU A 192 10.62 -10.21 10.02
CA GLU A 192 12.03 -10.07 9.71
C GLU A 192 12.24 -9.04 8.60
N HIS A 193 13.22 -8.16 8.76
CA HIS A 193 13.75 -7.33 7.68
C HIS A 193 15.13 -7.84 7.27
N TRP A 194 15.31 -8.01 5.98
CA TRP A 194 16.55 -8.45 5.36
C TRP A 194 17.09 -7.40 4.41
N LEU A 195 18.40 -7.23 4.40
CA LEU A 195 19.12 -6.33 3.51
C LEU A 195 20.39 -7.02 2.99
N ASN A 196 20.53 -7.12 1.67
CA ASN A 196 21.70 -7.69 1.00
C ASN A 196 22.11 -9.08 1.53
N GLY A 197 21.12 -9.92 1.86
CA GLY A 197 21.29 -11.28 2.33
C GLY A 197 21.45 -11.44 3.85
N GLU A 198 21.50 -10.34 4.61
CA GLU A 198 21.59 -10.37 6.07
C GLU A 198 20.25 -10.00 6.72
N MET A 199 19.84 -10.74 7.74
CA MET A 199 18.72 -10.36 8.59
C MET A 199 19.14 -9.25 9.54
N ILE A 200 18.53 -8.09 9.39
CA ILE A 200 18.93 -6.86 10.08
C ILE A 200 17.96 -6.42 11.17
N VAL A 201 16.69 -6.85 11.10
CA VAL A 201 15.66 -6.62 12.12
C VAL A 201 14.87 -7.90 12.30
N GLU A 202 14.52 -8.22 13.53
CA GLU A 202 13.62 -9.33 13.91
C GLU A 202 12.78 -8.91 15.12
N PHE A 203 11.46 -9.11 15.05
CA PHE A 203 10.56 -8.79 16.15
C PHE A 203 9.23 -9.54 16.06
N GLN A 204 8.46 -9.52 17.16
CA GLN A 204 7.08 -9.98 17.20
C GLN A 204 6.14 -8.78 17.26
N ALA A 205 5.38 -8.54 16.17
CA ALA A 205 4.37 -7.50 16.13
C ALA A 205 3.25 -7.80 17.14
N GLY A 206 2.90 -6.78 17.93
CA GLY A 206 1.86 -6.88 18.95
C GLY A 206 2.32 -7.48 20.29
N ASP A 207 3.61 -7.80 20.47
CA ASP A 207 4.15 -8.12 21.79
C ASP A 207 4.20 -6.88 22.71
N GLU A 208 4.53 -7.07 23.97
CA GLU A 208 4.58 -6.01 24.97
C GLU A 208 5.54 -4.87 24.57
N LYS A 209 6.72 -5.23 24.04
CA LYS A 209 7.72 -4.25 23.58
C LYS A 209 7.21 -3.45 22.39
N TRP A 210 6.63 -4.13 21.41
CA TRP A 210 6.08 -3.49 20.21
C TRP A 210 4.93 -2.54 20.58
N LEU A 211 3.99 -3.01 21.43
CA LEU A 211 2.88 -2.19 21.91
C LEU A 211 3.36 -0.95 22.67
N LYS A 212 4.38 -1.09 23.52
CA LYS A 212 4.99 0.03 24.23
C LYS A 212 5.59 1.05 23.23
N ASN A 213 6.39 0.59 22.26
CA ASN A 213 6.99 1.46 21.26
C ASN A 213 5.92 2.23 20.46
N LYS A 214 4.80 1.56 20.11
CA LYS A 214 3.68 2.20 19.44
C LYS A 214 3.01 3.27 20.30
N THR A 215 2.65 2.94 21.54
CA THR A 215 1.81 3.79 22.39
C THR A 215 2.57 4.93 23.06
N GLU A 216 3.89 4.79 23.24
CA GLU A 216 4.75 5.81 23.84
C GLU A 216 5.60 6.56 22.79
N GLY A 217 5.73 6.02 21.58
CA GLY A 217 6.56 6.56 20.51
C GLY A 217 5.83 7.46 19.52
N LYS A 218 6.37 7.52 18.29
CA LYS A 218 5.85 8.31 17.17
C LYS A 218 4.40 7.97 16.83
N TRP A 219 4.00 6.72 16.98
CA TRP A 219 2.72 6.18 16.54
C TRP A 219 1.59 6.30 17.56
N LYS A 220 1.81 6.94 18.72
CA LYS A 220 0.83 7.08 19.81
C LYS A 220 -0.50 7.69 19.36
N ASP A 221 -0.47 8.59 18.39
CA ASP A 221 -1.65 9.28 17.86
C ASP A 221 -2.27 8.57 16.63
N TYR A 222 -1.74 7.40 16.26
CA TYR A 222 -2.19 6.57 15.13
C TYR A 222 -2.68 5.20 15.62
N PRO A 223 -3.90 5.11 16.13
CA PRO A 223 -4.40 3.87 16.77
C PRO A 223 -4.46 2.68 15.83
N ASP A 224 -4.62 2.94 14.53
CA ASP A 224 -4.73 1.91 13.51
C ASP A 224 -3.37 1.44 12.94
N TYR A 225 -2.25 2.09 13.30
CA TYR A 225 -0.91 1.66 12.89
C TYR A 225 -0.62 0.21 13.32
N GLY A 226 -0.32 -0.66 12.35
CA GLY A 226 -0.02 -2.07 12.58
C GLY A 226 -1.15 -2.88 13.24
N SER A 227 -2.40 -2.40 13.15
CA SER A 227 -3.54 -3.03 13.82
C SER A 227 -4.16 -4.19 13.02
N VAL A 228 -3.96 -4.22 11.71
CA VAL A 228 -4.51 -5.26 10.83
C VAL A 228 -3.47 -6.31 10.47
N LYS A 229 -3.95 -7.54 10.23
CA LYS A 229 -3.09 -8.68 9.86
C LYS A 229 -3.10 -8.96 8.36
N LYS A 230 -4.00 -8.31 7.61
CA LYS A 230 -4.11 -8.45 6.17
C LYS A 230 -4.29 -7.09 5.54
N GLY A 231 -3.51 -6.78 4.52
CA GLY A 231 -3.58 -5.51 3.82
C GLY A 231 -2.63 -5.48 2.62
N ARG A 232 -2.53 -4.31 2.01
CA ARG A 232 -1.76 -4.10 0.80
C ARG A 232 -0.27 -3.85 1.10
N ILE A 233 0.57 -4.07 0.09
CA ILE A 233 1.94 -3.56 0.07
C ILE A 233 1.92 -2.19 -0.59
N ALA A 234 2.60 -1.20 0.00
CA ALA A 234 2.77 0.12 -0.56
C ALA A 234 4.24 0.43 -0.87
N LEU A 235 4.47 1.18 -1.96
CA LEU A 235 5.75 1.81 -2.27
C LEU A 235 5.60 3.31 -2.10
N GLN A 236 6.51 3.91 -1.32
CA GLN A 236 6.40 5.30 -0.90
C GLN A 236 6.96 6.27 -1.94
N ASP A 237 6.22 7.33 -2.21
CA ASP A 237 6.69 8.57 -2.84
C ASP A 237 6.93 9.63 -1.76
N HIS A 238 8.16 9.74 -1.29
CA HIS A 238 8.56 10.76 -0.32
C HIS A 238 9.02 12.08 -0.98
N GLY A 239 8.83 12.22 -2.29
CA GLY A 239 9.24 13.40 -3.05
C GLY A 239 10.67 13.33 -3.60
N GLN A 240 11.40 12.25 -3.39
CA GLN A 240 12.71 11.98 -3.97
C GLN A 240 12.65 10.80 -4.95
N LYS A 241 13.64 10.71 -5.81
CA LYS A 241 13.71 9.65 -6.81
C LYS A 241 14.13 8.33 -6.19
N ALA A 242 13.33 7.29 -6.45
CA ALA A 242 13.58 5.92 -6.03
C ALA A 242 13.28 4.94 -7.16
N PHE A 243 13.99 3.81 -7.18
CA PHE A 243 13.90 2.79 -8.22
C PHE A 243 13.65 1.44 -7.57
N PHE A 244 12.78 0.64 -8.20
CA PHE A 244 12.40 -0.68 -7.74
C PHE A 244 12.40 -1.66 -8.90
N LYS A 245 12.85 -2.89 -8.67
CA LYS A 245 12.75 -3.99 -9.63
C LYS A 245 12.68 -5.33 -8.91
N ASN A 246 12.47 -6.41 -9.66
CA ASN A 246 12.42 -7.78 -9.12
C ASN A 246 11.41 -7.92 -7.97
N ILE A 247 10.33 -7.12 -8.02
CA ILE A 247 9.29 -7.05 -6.98
C ILE A 247 8.48 -8.34 -7.05
N LYS A 248 8.51 -9.13 -5.99
CA LYS A 248 7.82 -10.42 -5.91
C LYS A 248 7.36 -10.74 -4.50
N ILE A 249 6.32 -11.53 -4.40
CA ILE A 249 5.75 -12.00 -3.15
C ILE A 249 5.47 -13.50 -3.21
N ARG A 250 5.52 -14.17 -2.06
CA ARG A 250 4.92 -15.48 -1.86
C ARG A 250 4.10 -15.48 -0.59
N GLU A 251 2.90 -16.00 -0.67
CA GLU A 251 2.03 -16.21 0.48
C GLU A 251 2.43 -17.50 1.20
N MET A 252 2.28 -17.51 2.53
CA MET A 252 2.61 -18.64 3.41
C MET A 252 1.36 -19.24 4.04
#